data_a9ae8644443a4ecfc8a8645bff9b16cc
#
_entry.id   a9ae8644443a4ecfc8a8645bff9b16cc
#
_cell.length_a   1.000
_cell.length_b   1.000
_cell.length_c   1.000
_cell.angle_alpha   90.00
_cell.angle_beta   90.00
_cell.angle_gamma   90.00
#
_symmetry.space_group_name_H-M   'P 1'
#
loop_
_entity.id
_entity.type
_entity.pdbx_description
1 polymer ?
#
loop_
_entity_poly.entity_id
_entity_poly.type
_entity_poly.pdbx_seq_one_letter_code
_entity_poly.pdbx_strand_id
1 'polypeptide(L)'
;MSEASRSAMVSSTRFLAWAMLCLMAATAPVQAEAPAPSSDARLLQRIQEAARELDYSGVFAYQQGSSMQSSRVTHVFDGKSERERLELLDGQPLEFLRKDDEIQCLLPQKHAILVETRTARDRFPGLMIGGADQLMAHYDVSIGEQLERVADRDCQVITLQPKDGDRYGYRLCADSESGLLLRTQTLSPEDDVVEQVAFIALQVGADVDRKQLKPRWKTEGWRVVRTSLNPVDLADLGWTVGEPAGFRRILEVQRSMGGKPDVKQVMLSDGLAAISIFIEPYGNGNKHPQQTGPGARGAVNVVGRRLGDYWITVLGEAPTGTIQQVANSISYAPAAARRH
;
A
#
# COMPACT_ATOMS: atom_id res chain seq x y z
N MET A 1 87.53 -36.37 -37.09
CA MET A 1 88.59 -35.72 -36.34
C MET A 1 87.92 -35.33 -35.01
N SER A 2 88.13 -36.24 -34.06
CA SER A 2 89.09 -36.09 -32.93
C SER A 2 88.48 -35.12 -31.86
N GLU A 3 88.27 -35.40 -30.71
CA GLU A 3 88.72 -36.24 -29.61
C GLU A 3 88.14 -35.63 -28.35
N ALA A 4 87.58 -36.36 -27.55
CA ALA A 4 88.03 -36.99 -26.31
C ALA A 4 87.79 -36.10 -25.09
N SER A 5 87.06 -36.57 -24.21
CA SER A 5 87.37 -37.42 -23.03
C SER A 5 87.62 -36.64 -21.73
N ARG A 6 86.99 -37.10 -20.71
CA ARG A 6 87.34 -37.36 -19.28
C ARG A 6 86.43 -36.64 -18.30
N SER A 7 85.52 -37.32 -17.69
CA SER A 7 85.71 -38.11 -16.46
C SER A 7 86.20 -37.34 -15.26
N ALA A 8 85.35 -37.13 -14.27
CA ALA A 8 85.65 -37.35 -12.85
C ALA A 8 84.37 -37.32 -11.97
N MET A 9 84.23 -38.39 -11.33
CA MET A 9 83.40 -38.82 -10.22
C MET A 9 83.66 -37.91 -8.98
N VAL A 10 82.70 -37.62 -8.20
CA VAL A 10 82.70 -37.85 -6.74
C VAL A 10 81.44 -37.30 -6.08
N SER A 11 80.66 -38.22 -5.53
CA SER A 11 80.12 -38.31 -4.14
C SER A 11 79.06 -37.39 -3.62
N SER A 12 77.88 -38.00 -3.46
CA SER A 12 76.97 -38.05 -2.29
C SER A 12 76.80 -36.80 -1.42
N THR A 13 75.57 -36.37 -1.35
CA THR A 13 74.83 -36.34 -0.02
C THR A 13 73.32 -36.14 -0.18
N ARG A 14 72.58 -36.99 0.51
CA ARG A 14 71.13 -37.02 0.67
C ARG A 14 70.65 -35.77 1.31
N PHE A 15 69.62 -35.14 0.72
CA PHE A 15 68.63 -34.39 1.50
C PHE A 15 67.21 -34.65 0.94
N LEU A 16 66.46 -35.44 1.70
CA LEU A 16 65.02 -35.58 1.55
C LEU A 16 64.41 -34.22 1.94
N ALA A 17 63.82 -33.52 0.99
CA ALA A 17 62.89 -32.42 1.28
C ALA A 17 61.48 -32.91 0.98
N TRP A 18 60.71 -33.11 2.05
CA TRP A 18 59.28 -33.38 1.99
C TRP A 18 58.56 -32.11 1.45
N ALA A 19 58.04 -32.19 0.23
CA ALA A 19 57.12 -31.20 -0.29
C ALA A 19 55.73 -31.53 0.27
N MET A 20 55.34 -30.86 1.33
CA MET A 20 54.00 -30.87 1.92
C MET A 20 53.10 -30.01 1.05
N LEU A 21 52.34 -30.64 0.14
CA LEU A 21 51.35 -30.01 -0.73
C LEU A 21 50.11 -29.68 0.14
N CYS A 22 50.03 -28.45 0.67
CA CYS A 22 48.83 -27.94 1.34
C CYS A 22 47.71 -27.77 0.31
N LEU A 23 46.81 -28.75 0.26
CA LEU A 23 45.52 -28.65 -0.45
C LEU A 23 44.63 -27.70 0.34
N MET A 24 44.69 -26.41 0.03
CA MET A 24 43.68 -25.45 0.51
C MET A 24 42.37 -25.73 -0.25
N ALA A 25 41.48 -26.50 0.37
CA ALA A 25 40.10 -26.60 -0.07
C ALA A 25 39.45 -25.22 0.11
N ALA A 26 39.31 -24.45 -0.97
CA ALA A 26 38.52 -23.25 -1.03
C ALA A 26 37.05 -23.63 -0.82
N THR A 27 36.55 -23.53 0.41
CA THR A 27 35.11 -23.61 0.68
C THR A 27 34.50 -22.31 0.16
N ALA A 28 33.99 -22.31 -1.07
CA ALA A 28 33.13 -21.27 -1.57
C ALA A 28 31.89 -21.23 -0.66
N PRO A 29 31.47 -20.05 -0.19
CA PRO A 29 30.20 -19.94 0.54
C PRO A 29 29.09 -20.37 -0.42
N VAL A 30 28.38 -21.43 -0.09
CA VAL A 30 27.11 -21.77 -0.73
C VAL A 30 26.16 -20.64 -0.38
N GLN A 31 25.97 -19.70 -1.29
CA GLN A 31 24.88 -18.75 -1.19
C GLN A 31 23.60 -19.57 -1.28
N ALA A 32 22.88 -19.66 -0.16
CA ALA A 32 21.55 -20.23 -0.15
C ALA A 32 20.68 -19.36 -1.08
N GLU A 33 20.33 -19.90 -2.24
CA GLU A 33 19.37 -19.27 -3.15
C GLU A 33 18.05 -19.11 -2.39
N ALA A 34 17.52 -17.89 -2.36
CA ALA A 34 16.24 -17.63 -1.70
C ALA A 34 15.19 -18.57 -2.31
N PRO A 35 14.34 -19.19 -1.48
CA PRO A 35 13.32 -20.10 -1.99
C PRO A 35 12.43 -19.37 -3.01
N ALA A 36 12.13 -20.03 -4.13
CA ALA A 36 11.24 -19.47 -5.15
C ALA A 36 9.87 -19.15 -4.52
N PRO A 37 9.24 -18.01 -4.88
CA PRO A 37 7.95 -17.62 -4.33
C PRO A 37 6.90 -18.71 -4.60
N SER A 38 5.98 -18.90 -3.63
CA SER A 38 4.88 -19.86 -3.76
C SER A 38 3.96 -19.50 -4.94
N SER A 39 3.09 -20.44 -5.36
CA SER A 39 2.07 -20.18 -6.37
C SER A 39 1.20 -18.98 -6.01
N ASP A 40 0.81 -18.90 -4.74
CA ASP A 40 -0.08 -17.87 -4.19
C ASP A 40 0.60 -16.50 -4.14
N ALA A 41 1.88 -16.47 -3.75
CA ALA A 41 2.69 -15.26 -3.81
C ALA A 41 2.82 -14.72 -5.24
N ARG A 42 3.05 -15.60 -6.22
CA ARG A 42 3.10 -15.21 -7.65
C ARG A 42 1.76 -14.68 -8.16
N LEU A 43 0.64 -15.27 -7.71
CA LEU A 43 -0.69 -14.80 -8.08
C LEU A 43 -0.97 -13.40 -7.51
N LEU A 44 -0.69 -13.18 -6.23
CA LEU A 44 -0.83 -11.87 -5.58
C LEU A 44 0.07 -10.82 -6.23
N GLN A 45 1.30 -11.17 -6.57
CA GLN A 45 2.22 -10.29 -7.29
C GLN A 45 1.69 -9.94 -8.68
N ARG A 46 1.17 -10.91 -9.44
CA ARG A 46 0.55 -10.67 -10.75
C ARG A 46 -0.62 -9.69 -10.66
N ILE A 47 -1.46 -9.79 -9.63
CA ILE A 47 -2.57 -8.85 -9.38
C ILE A 47 -2.03 -7.43 -9.18
N GLN A 48 -0.99 -7.30 -8.39
CA GLN A 48 -0.37 -6.02 -8.07
C GLN A 48 0.28 -5.38 -9.31
N GLU A 49 0.97 -6.17 -10.12
CA GLU A 49 1.58 -5.74 -11.37
C GLU A 49 0.51 -5.33 -12.39
N ALA A 50 -0.57 -6.12 -12.53
CA ALA A 50 -1.66 -5.83 -13.45
C ALA A 50 -2.30 -4.45 -13.21
N ALA A 51 -2.54 -4.09 -11.96
CA ALA A 51 -3.10 -2.79 -11.61
C ALA A 51 -2.19 -1.60 -11.96
N ARG A 52 -0.88 -1.85 -12.08
CA ARG A 52 0.15 -0.81 -12.32
C ARG A 52 0.58 -0.70 -13.77
N GLU A 53 0.59 -1.81 -14.50
CA GLU A 53 1.27 -1.90 -15.79
C GLU A 53 0.30 -2.08 -16.97
N LEU A 54 -0.97 -2.38 -16.70
CA LEU A 54 -1.96 -2.51 -17.77
C LEU A 54 -2.60 -1.18 -18.11
N ASP A 55 -2.88 -0.99 -19.39
CA ASP A 55 -3.83 0.01 -19.85
C ASP A 55 -5.24 -0.55 -19.59
N TYR A 56 -6.10 0.20 -18.88
CA TYR A 56 -7.50 -0.18 -18.69
C TYR A 56 -8.41 1.05 -18.56
N SER A 57 -9.66 0.89 -18.94
CA SER A 57 -10.72 1.88 -18.73
C SER A 57 -12.03 1.18 -18.40
N GLY A 58 -12.75 1.69 -17.40
CA GLY A 58 -13.98 1.04 -16.97
C GLY A 58 -14.83 1.89 -16.04
N VAL A 59 -15.99 1.38 -15.72
CA VAL A 59 -16.89 1.89 -14.69
C VAL A 59 -16.99 0.82 -13.61
N PHE A 60 -16.77 1.22 -12.36
CA PHE A 60 -16.97 0.35 -11.21
C PHE A 60 -17.96 0.96 -10.23
N ALA A 61 -18.64 0.12 -9.47
CA ALA A 61 -19.49 0.48 -8.37
C ALA A 61 -18.81 0.15 -7.04
N TYR A 62 -18.87 1.09 -6.12
CA TYR A 62 -18.59 0.91 -4.70
C TYR A 62 -19.91 0.77 -3.96
N GLN A 63 -20.11 -0.35 -3.29
CA GLN A 63 -21.30 -0.66 -2.51
C GLN A 63 -20.95 -0.81 -1.04
N GLN A 64 -21.75 -0.17 -0.19
CA GLN A 64 -21.61 -0.16 1.25
C GLN A 64 -23.00 -0.16 1.89
N GLY A 65 -23.43 -1.32 2.41
CA GLY A 65 -24.81 -1.51 2.84
C GLY A 65 -25.80 -1.20 1.70
N SER A 66 -26.73 -0.27 1.93
CA SER A 66 -27.72 0.19 0.92
C SER A 66 -27.19 1.33 0.04
N SER A 67 -26.01 1.87 0.29
CA SER A 67 -25.42 2.95 -0.50
C SER A 67 -24.58 2.39 -1.63
N MET A 68 -24.72 2.97 -2.82
CA MET A 68 -23.92 2.63 -4.00
C MET A 68 -23.42 3.92 -4.65
N GLN A 69 -22.16 3.91 -5.08
CA GLN A 69 -21.53 5.01 -5.79
C GLN A 69 -20.73 4.47 -6.98
N SER A 70 -20.93 5.09 -8.13
CA SER A 70 -20.23 4.68 -9.37
C SER A 70 -19.09 5.64 -9.67
N SER A 71 -18.03 5.09 -10.22
CA SER A 71 -16.85 5.86 -10.67
C SER A 71 -16.36 5.33 -12.00
N ARG A 72 -15.79 6.21 -12.80
CA ARG A 72 -15.07 5.84 -14.02
C ARG A 72 -13.59 6.00 -13.79
N VAL A 73 -12.84 4.98 -14.15
CA VAL A 73 -11.37 5.01 -14.15
C VAL A 73 -10.84 4.83 -15.56
N THR A 74 -9.77 5.54 -15.87
CA THR A 74 -8.92 5.29 -17.05
C THR A 74 -7.48 5.32 -16.58
N HIS A 75 -6.76 4.25 -16.81
CA HIS A 75 -5.37 4.07 -16.43
C HIS A 75 -4.53 3.70 -17.65
N VAL A 76 -3.35 4.29 -17.76
CA VAL A 76 -2.40 4.04 -18.83
C VAL A 76 -0.98 4.03 -18.29
N PHE A 77 -0.23 3.01 -18.68
CA PHE A 77 1.21 2.90 -18.43
C PHE A 77 1.98 2.88 -19.73
N ASP A 78 3.00 3.70 -19.86
CA ASP A 78 3.82 3.78 -21.09
C ASP A 78 5.18 3.07 -20.97
N GLY A 79 5.32 2.17 -19.98
CA GLY A 79 6.57 1.46 -19.66
C GLY A 79 7.49 2.25 -18.73
N LYS A 80 7.19 3.51 -18.42
CA LYS A 80 7.98 4.38 -17.56
C LYS A 80 7.14 5.24 -16.62
N SER A 81 6.04 5.78 -17.11
CA SER A 81 5.16 6.70 -16.38
C SER A 81 3.74 6.18 -16.39
N GLU A 82 3.09 6.34 -15.26
CA GLU A 82 1.70 5.98 -15.02
C GLU A 82 0.82 7.22 -15.03
N ARG A 83 -0.33 7.12 -15.70
CA ARG A 83 -1.36 8.15 -15.69
C ARG A 83 -2.72 7.54 -15.43
N GLU A 84 -3.45 8.15 -14.53
CA GLU A 84 -4.80 7.72 -14.18
C GLU A 84 -5.73 8.93 -14.09
N ARG A 85 -6.96 8.72 -14.48
CA ARG A 85 -8.07 9.62 -14.24
C ARG A 85 -9.19 8.83 -13.59
N LEU A 86 -9.64 9.29 -12.42
CA LEU A 86 -10.81 8.78 -11.71
C LEU A 86 -11.86 9.87 -11.64
N GLU A 87 -13.08 9.60 -12.11
CA GLU A 87 -14.23 10.50 -12.11
C GLU A 87 -15.35 9.89 -11.29
N LEU A 88 -15.87 10.61 -10.29
CA LEU A 88 -17.11 10.24 -9.61
C LEU A 88 -18.29 10.54 -10.53
N LEU A 89 -19.15 9.54 -10.74
CA LEU A 89 -20.32 9.65 -11.62
C LEU A 89 -21.58 10.06 -10.86
N ASP A 90 -21.59 9.82 -9.54
CA ASP A 90 -22.72 10.12 -8.65
C ASP A 90 -22.35 11.21 -7.64
N GLY A 91 -23.35 11.96 -7.20
CA GLY A 91 -23.19 12.99 -6.18
C GLY A 91 -22.53 14.27 -6.67
N GLN A 92 -21.68 14.87 -5.83
CA GLN A 92 -20.96 16.08 -6.22
C GLN A 92 -19.83 15.74 -7.20
N PRO A 93 -19.72 16.51 -8.31
CA PRO A 93 -18.66 16.30 -9.28
C PRO A 93 -17.27 16.37 -8.63
N LEU A 94 -16.50 15.33 -8.81
CA LEU A 94 -15.14 15.21 -8.30
C LEU A 94 -14.30 14.39 -9.28
N GLU A 95 -13.08 14.82 -9.52
CA GLU A 95 -12.17 14.17 -10.44
C GLU A 95 -10.78 14.12 -9.85
N PHE A 96 -10.12 12.98 -9.96
CA PHE A 96 -8.73 12.81 -9.61
C PHE A 96 -7.92 12.55 -10.86
N LEU A 97 -6.84 13.29 -11.01
CA LEU A 97 -5.84 13.07 -12.05
C LEU A 97 -4.55 12.65 -11.35
N ARG A 98 -4.03 11.51 -11.73
CA ARG A 98 -2.75 11.02 -11.24
C ARG A 98 -1.72 10.99 -12.36
N LYS A 99 -0.53 11.42 -12.05
CA LYS A 99 0.66 11.19 -12.85
C LYS A 99 1.78 10.79 -11.92
N ASP A 100 2.17 9.54 -12.00
CA ASP A 100 3.14 8.93 -11.10
C ASP A 100 2.70 9.12 -9.63
N ASP A 101 3.49 9.83 -8.82
CA ASP A 101 3.19 10.10 -7.42
C ASP A 101 2.39 11.39 -7.19
N GLU A 102 2.19 12.24 -8.22
CA GLU A 102 1.39 13.45 -8.08
C GLU A 102 -0.10 13.14 -8.33
N ILE A 103 -0.94 13.54 -7.37
CA ILE A 103 -2.39 13.46 -7.47
C ILE A 103 -2.97 14.86 -7.42
N GLN A 104 -3.82 15.19 -8.41
CA GLN A 104 -4.59 16.41 -8.48
C GLN A 104 -6.07 16.08 -8.26
N CYS A 105 -6.66 16.63 -7.20
CA CYS A 105 -8.10 16.52 -6.94
C CYS A 105 -8.78 17.80 -7.44
N LEU A 106 -9.60 17.67 -8.47
CA LEU A 106 -10.34 18.77 -9.08
C LEU A 106 -11.68 18.95 -8.37
N LEU A 107 -11.90 20.14 -7.82
CA LEU A 107 -13.10 20.54 -7.08
C LEU A 107 -13.87 21.61 -7.88
N PRO A 108 -14.71 21.23 -8.86
CA PRO A 108 -15.34 22.18 -9.80
C PRO A 108 -16.18 23.23 -9.09
N GLN A 109 -16.95 22.84 -8.05
CA GLN A 109 -17.80 23.76 -7.30
C GLN A 109 -17.02 24.83 -6.52
N LYS A 110 -15.74 24.55 -6.20
CA LYS A 110 -14.85 25.48 -5.48
C LYS A 110 -13.85 26.19 -6.39
N HIS A 111 -13.88 25.89 -7.69
CA HIS A 111 -12.85 26.33 -8.66
C HIS A 111 -11.44 26.12 -8.09
N ALA A 112 -11.17 24.93 -7.55
CA ALA A 112 -9.92 24.63 -6.86
C ALA A 112 -9.35 23.27 -7.29
N ILE A 113 -8.03 23.21 -7.31
CA ILE A 113 -7.25 21.98 -7.51
C ILE A 113 -6.42 21.76 -6.26
N LEU A 114 -6.61 20.63 -5.60
CA LEU A 114 -5.73 20.19 -4.52
C LEU A 114 -4.66 19.28 -5.11
N VAL A 115 -3.40 19.59 -4.84
CA VAL A 115 -2.26 18.82 -5.33
C VAL A 115 -1.55 18.20 -4.15
N GLU A 116 -1.42 16.88 -4.18
CA GLU A 116 -0.68 16.08 -3.19
C GLU A 116 0.33 15.15 -3.88
N THR A 117 1.44 14.88 -3.21
CA THR A 117 2.34 13.80 -3.59
C THR A 117 2.06 12.61 -2.70
N ARG A 118 1.74 11.46 -3.29
CA ARG A 118 1.49 10.19 -2.60
C ARG A 118 2.20 9.06 -3.31
N THR A 119 2.94 8.27 -2.56
CA THR A 119 3.60 7.05 -3.04
C THR A 119 2.74 5.80 -2.86
N ALA A 120 1.81 5.81 -1.90
CA ALA A 120 0.96 4.67 -1.61
C ALA A 120 -0.25 4.57 -2.56
N ARG A 121 -0.53 3.37 -3.05
CA ARG A 121 -1.68 3.03 -3.89
C ARG A 121 -2.64 2.19 -3.04
N ASP A 122 -3.64 2.85 -2.52
CA ASP A 122 -4.61 2.31 -1.58
C ASP A 122 -6.04 2.26 -2.16
N ARG A 123 -6.17 2.26 -3.50
CA ARG A 123 -7.47 2.31 -4.17
C ARG A 123 -7.62 1.25 -5.23
N PHE A 124 -8.84 0.69 -5.31
CA PHE A 124 -9.24 -0.23 -6.35
C PHE A 124 -8.92 0.32 -7.76
N PRO A 125 -8.34 -0.52 -8.66
CA PRO A 125 -7.99 -1.93 -8.50
C PRO A 125 -6.61 -2.19 -7.86
N GLY A 126 -5.85 -1.18 -7.47
CA GLY A 126 -4.51 -1.28 -6.91
C GLY A 126 -4.48 -1.36 -5.38
N LEU A 127 -5.24 -2.27 -4.77
CA LEU A 127 -5.46 -2.33 -3.33
C LEU A 127 -4.23 -2.66 -2.46
N MET A 128 -3.24 -3.34 -3.01
CA MET A 128 -2.12 -3.85 -2.21
C MET A 128 -0.98 -2.82 -2.10
N ILE A 129 -0.66 -2.43 -0.88
CA ILE A 129 0.44 -1.50 -0.57
C ILE A 129 1.75 -2.26 -0.31
N GLY A 130 1.65 -3.50 0.21
CA GLY A 130 2.79 -4.36 0.57
C GLY A 130 3.07 -5.45 -0.45
N GLY A 131 4.18 -6.18 -0.27
CA GLY A 131 4.49 -7.38 -1.06
C GLY A 131 3.65 -8.59 -0.65
N ALA A 132 3.54 -9.58 -1.54
CA ALA A 132 2.81 -10.82 -1.30
C ALA A 132 3.24 -11.55 -0.02
N ASP A 133 4.53 -11.60 0.27
CA ASP A 133 5.07 -12.26 1.47
C ASP A 133 4.56 -11.59 2.77
N GLN A 134 4.41 -10.27 2.77
CA GLN A 134 3.87 -9.52 3.90
C GLN A 134 2.41 -9.88 4.13
N LEU A 135 1.62 -10.01 3.08
CA LEU A 135 0.21 -10.42 3.17
C LEU A 135 0.10 -11.85 3.70
N MET A 136 0.87 -12.78 3.16
CA MET A 136 0.84 -14.19 3.58
C MET A 136 1.31 -14.41 5.02
N ALA A 137 2.06 -13.47 5.59
CA ALA A 137 2.40 -13.53 7.03
C ALA A 137 1.16 -13.34 7.93
N HIS A 138 0.15 -12.59 7.47
CA HIS A 138 -1.01 -12.20 8.26
C HIS A 138 -2.34 -12.74 7.75
N TYR A 139 -2.37 -13.31 6.56
CA TYR A 139 -3.55 -13.92 5.95
C TYR A 139 -3.24 -15.34 5.48
N ASP A 140 -4.22 -16.22 5.65
CA ASP A 140 -4.28 -17.50 4.95
C ASP A 140 -4.92 -17.25 3.59
N VAL A 141 -4.21 -17.67 2.53
CA VAL A 141 -4.64 -17.47 1.14
C VAL A 141 -5.27 -18.77 0.64
N SER A 142 -6.47 -18.68 0.08
CA SER A 142 -7.11 -19.80 -0.60
C SER A 142 -7.61 -19.38 -1.97
N ILE A 143 -7.45 -20.28 -2.96
CA ILE A 143 -7.84 -20.06 -4.35
C ILE A 143 -9.05 -20.95 -4.65
N GLY A 144 -10.15 -20.34 -5.10
CA GLY A 144 -11.37 -21.08 -5.47
C GLY A 144 -11.13 -21.97 -6.68
N GLU A 145 -11.80 -23.12 -6.72
CA GLU A 145 -11.68 -24.08 -7.84
C GLU A 145 -12.41 -23.62 -9.10
N GLN A 146 -13.48 -22.81 -8.94
CA GLN A 146 -14.33 -22.36 -10.04
C GLN A 146 -14.06 -20.88 -10.34
N LEU A 147 -14.15 -20.55 -11.63
CA LEU A 147 -14.14 -19.16 -12.06
C LEU A 147 -15.52 -18.54 -11.83
N GLU A 148 -15.50 -17.27 -11.45
CA GLU A 148 -16.69 -16.41 -11.45
C GLU A 148 -16.65 -15.45 -12.65
N ARG A 149 -17.76 -14.75 -12.91
CA ARG A 149 -17.86 -13.79 -14.01
C ARG A 149 -18.20 -12.39 -13.47
N VAL A 150 -17.37 -11.41 -13.83
CA VAL A 150 -17.53 -10.00 -13.43
C VAL A 150 -17.22 -9.13 -14.65
N ALA A 151 -18.09 -8.17 -14.96
CA ALA A 151 -17.94 -7.25 -16.11
C ALA A 151 -17.66 -7.99 -17.44
N ASP A 152 -18.36 -9.10 -17.68
CA ASP A 152 -18.24 -9.96 -18.87
C ASP A 152 -16.89 -10.68 -19.01
N ARG A 153 -16.11 -10.81 -17.90
CA ARG A 153 -14.80 -11.46 -17.85
C ARG A 153 -14.77 -12.54 -16.79
N ASP A 154 -14.09 -13.63 -17.08
CA ASP A 154 -13.89 -14.72 -16.13
C ASP A 154 -12.79 -14.33 -15.13
N CYS A 155 -13.02 -14.56 -13.86
CA CYS A 155 -12.05 -14.25 -12.81
C CYS A 155 -11.85 -15.37 -11.79
N GLN A 156 -10.62 -15.50 -11.32
CA GLN A 156 -10.23 -16.41 -10.26
C GLN A 156 -10.56 -15.77 -8.90
N VAL A 157 -11.31 -16.49 -8.08
CA VAL A 157 -11.61 -16.07 -6.71
C VAL A 157 -10.45 -16.42 -5.79
N ILE A 158 -10.03 -15.45 -4.99
CA ILE A 158 -8.98 -15.58 -3.98
C ILE A 158 -9.55 -15.07 -2.66
N THR A 159 -9.54 -15.89 -1.63
CA THR A 159 -9.95 -15.49 -0.27
C THR A 159 -8.72 -15.30 0.59
N LEU A 160 -8.65 -14.17 1.27
CA LEU A 160 -7.62 -13.80 2.23
C LEU A 160 -8.28 -13.81 3.61
N GLN A 161 -8.08 -14.90 4.37
CA GLN A 161 -8.63 -15.04 5.71
C GLN A 161 -7.61 -14.53 6.72
N PRO A 162 -7.95 -13.55 7.59
CA PRO A 162 -7.01 -13.06 8.59
C PRO A 162 -6.68 -14.13 9.61
N LYS A 163 -5.40 -14.16 10.04
CA LYS A 163 -4.91 -15.08 11.08
C LYS A 163 -5.16 -14.58 12.50
N ASP A 164 -5.68 -13.35 12.63
CA ASP A 164 -5.96 -12.68 13.90
C ASP A 164 -7.29 -11.91 13.83
N GLY A 165 -7.69 -11.27 14.94
CA GLY A 165 -8.90 -10.45 15.02
C GLY A 165 -8.68 -8.96 14.71
N ASP A 166 -7.48 -8.55 14.30
CA ASP A 166 -7.12 -7.14 14.14
C ASP A 166 -7.42 -6.59 12.76
N ARG A 167 -7.90 -7.41 11.83
CA ARG A 167 -8.14 -7.06 10.43
C ARG A 167 -9.35 -7.75 9.83
N TYR A 168 -9.86 -7.22 8.74
CA TYR A 168 -10.92 -7.84 7.95
C TYR A 168 -10.39 -8.91 7.02
N GLY A 169 -11.26 -9.85 6.62
CA GLY A 169 -11.03 -10.74 5.50
C GLY A 169 -11.30 -10.07 4.16
N TYR A 170 -10.79 -10.66 3.08
CA TYR A 170 -11.05 -10.18 1.72
C TYR A 170 -11.37 -11.33 0.79
N ARG A 171 -12.29 -11.07 -0.16
CA ARG A 171 -12.54 -11.94 -1.30
C ARG A 171 -12.28 -11.14 -2.56
N LEU A 172 -11.25 -11.52 -3.28
CA LEU A 172 -10.77 -10.89 -4.50
C LEU A 172 -11.22 -11.72 -5.69
N CYS A 173 -11.60 -11.09 -6.82
CA CYS A 173 -11.83 -11.75 -8.09
C CYS A 173 -10.89 -11.14 -9.11
N ALA A 174 -9.82 -11.85 -9.45
CA ALA A 174 -8.80 -11.41 -10.39
C ALA A 174 -9.06 -11.99 -11.78
N ASP A 175 -9.06 -11.14 -12.79
CA ASP A 175 -9.24 -11.54 -14.19
C ASP A 175 -8.29 -12.68 -14.57
N SER A 176 -8.82 -13.76 -15.10
CA SER A 176 -8.04 -14.96 -15.40
C SER A 176 -6.96 -14.73 -16.46
N GLU A 177 -7.20 -13.80 -17.39
CA GLU A 177 -6.30 -13.47 -18.50
C GLU A 177 -5.22 -12.45 -18.06
N SER A 178 -5.66 -11.31 -17.50
CA SER A 178 -4.78 -10.17 -17.23
C SER A 178 -4.27 -10.11 -15.79
N GLY A 179 -4.97 -10.72 -14.83
CA GLY A 179 -4.69 -10.60 -13.41
C GLY A 179 -5.27 -9.34 -12.75
N LEU A 180 -5.92 -8.45 -13.51
CA LEU A 180 -6.51 -7.23 -12.96
C LEU A 180 -7.66 -7.57 -12.01
N LEU A 181 -7.74 -6.91 -10.86
CA LEU A 181 -8.87 -7.09 -9.93
C LEU A 181 -10.16 -6.57 -10.57
N LEU A 182 -11.14 -7.45 -10.72
CA LEU A 182 -12.47 -7.13 -11.22
C LEU A 182 -13.46 -6.85 -10.09
N ARG A 183 -13.27 -7.51 -8.93
CA ARG A 183 -14.06 -7.29 -7.72
C ARG A 183 -13.22 -7.50 -6.48
N THR A 184 -13.51 -6.69 -5.46
CA THR A 184 -13.00 -6.86 -4.10
C THR A 184 -14.15 -6.74 -3.12
N GLN A 185 -14.23 -7.67 -2.19
CA GLN A 185 -15.16 -7.65 -1.07
C GLN A 185 -14.36 -7.65 0.22
N THR A 186 -14.72 -6.76 1.14
CA THR A 186 -14.23 -6.77 2.52
C THR A 186 -15.20 -7.58 3.36
N LEU A 187 -14.70 -8.54 4.12
CA LEU A 187 -15.49 -9.51 4.88
C LEU A 187 -15.37 -9.22 6.38
N SER A 188 -16.51 -9.29 7.09
CA SER A 188 -16.52 -9.28 8.55
C SER A 188 -15.93 -10.58 9.11
N PRO A 189 -15.68 -10.67 10.43
CA PRO A 189 -15.29 -11.92 11.06
C PRO A 189 -16.30 -13.07 10.89
N GLU A 190 -17.57 -12.73 10.59
CA GLU A 190 -18.67 -13.67 10.34
C GLU A 190 -18.82 -14.02 8.86
N ASP A 191 -17.86 -13.63 8.00
CA ASP A 191 -17.88 -13.78 6.52
C ASP A 191 -18.98 -12.98 5.80
N ASP A 192 -19.61 -12.01 6.45
CA ASP A 192 -20.54 -11.10 5.80
C ASP A 192 -19.81 -10.03 4.98
N VAL A 193 -20.34 -9.71 3.79
CA VAL A 193 -19.77 -8.64 2.97
C VAL A 193 -20.10 -7.27 3.57
N VAL A 194 -19.09 -6.61 4.12
CA VAL A 194 -19.19 -5.26 4.72
C VAL A 194 -19.26 -4.19 3.63
N GLU A 195 -18.42 -4.34 2.62
CA GLU A 195 -18.39 -3.49 1.44
C GLU A 195 -17.83 -4.23 0.23
N GLN A 196 -18.12 -3.69 -0.95
CA GLN A 196 -17.70 -4.27 -2.21
C GLN A 196 -17.35 -3.17 -3.21
N VAL A 197 -16.32 -3.41 -4.00
CA VAL A 197 -16.01 -2.68 -5.23
C VAL A 197 -15.98 -3.66 -6.39
N ALA A 198 -16.69 -3.37 -7.48
CA ALA A 198 -16.69 -4.24 -8.63
C ALA A 198 -16.83 -3.45 -9.94
N PHE A 199 -16.09 -3.84 -10.98
CA PHE A 199 -16.32 -3.32 -12.32
C PHE A 199 -17.70 -3.73 -12.84
N ILE A 200 -18.39 -2.78 -13.47
CA ILE A 200 -19.63 -2.99 -14.21
C ILE A 200 -19.33 -3.16 -15.70
N ALA A 201 -18.36 -2.38 -16.19
CA ALA A 201 -17.86 -2.44 -17.55
C ALA A 201 -16.36 -2.19 -17.53
N LEU A 202 -15.59 -2.95 -18.31
CA LEU A 202 -14.14 -2.87 -18.33
C LEU A 202 -13.61 -3.18 -19.73
N GLN A 203 -12.66 -2.35 -20.17
CA GLN A 203 -11.81 -2.55 -21.33
C GLN A 203 -10.36 -2.61 -20.85
N VAL A 204 -9.60 -3.60 -21.31
CA VAL A 204 -8.19 -3.80 -20.95
C VAL A 204 -7.37 -3.86 -22.24
N GLY A 205 -6.19 -3.24 -22.22
CA GLY A 205 -5.22 -3.34 -23.31
C GLY A 205 -5.19 -2.16 -24.26
N ALA A 206 -4.68 -2.40 -25.46
CA ALA A 206 -4.30 -1.36 -26.44
C ALA A 206 -5.45 -0.46 -26.94
N ASP A 207 -6.70 -0.91 -26.79
CA ASP A 207 -7.89 -0.18 -27.28
C ASP A 207 -8.38 0.91 -26.31
N VAL A 208 -7.68 1.11 -25.18
CA VAL A 208 -8.02 2.17 -24.23
C VAL A 208 -7.80 3.54 -24.84
N ASP A 209 -8.87 4.34 -24.93
CA ASP A 209 -8.78 5.70 -25.48
C ASP A 209 -8.08 6.65 -24.52
N ARG A 210 -6.82 6.94 -24.79
CA ARG A 210 -5.97 7.85 -23.98
C ARG A 210 -6.52 9.28 -23.89
N LYS A 211 -7.50 9.67 -24.73
CA LYS A 211 -8.17 10.97 -24.61
C LYS A 211 -9.01 11.06 -23.34
N GLN A 212 -9.44 9.91 -22.80
CA GLN A 212 -10.17 9.84 -21.54
C GLN A 212 -9.35 10.26 -20.31
N LEU A 213 -8.02 10.37 -20.43
CA LEU A 213 -7.14 10.92 -19.38
C LEU A 213 -7.24 12.45 -19.25
N LYS A 214 -7.86 13.13 -20.21
CA LYS A 214 -8.03 14.59 -20.13
C LYS A 214 -9.09 14.95 -19.10
N PRO A 215 -8.85 16.00 -18.29
CA PRO A 215 -9.87 16.48 -17.35
C PRO A 215 -11.13 16.91 -18.09
N ARG A 216 -12.27 16.70 -17.47
CA ARG A 216 -13.57 17.11 -18.00
C ARG A 216 -13.75 18.63 -18.00
N TRP A 217 -13.15 19.30 -17.03
CA TRP A 217 -13.29 20.74 -16.87
C TRP A 217 -12.09 21.50 -17.39
N LYS A 218 -12.35 22.72 -17.87
CA LYS A 218 -11.30 23.70 -18.11
C LYS A 218 -10.90 24.30 -16.77
N THR A 219 -9.64 24.18 -16.41
CA THR A 219 -9.13 24.55 -15.08
C THR A 219 -8.38 25.88 -15.07
N GLU A 220 -8.42 26.63 -16.18
CA GLU A 220 -7.79 27.94 -16.27
C GLU A 220 -8.36 28.90 -15.23
N GLY A 221 -7.51 29.52 -14.44
CA GLY A 221 -7.91 30.46 -13.38
C GLY A 221 -8.39 29.79 -12.08
N TRP A 222 -8.35 28.47 -11.99
CA TRP A 222 -8.67 27.80 -10.72
C TRP A 222 -7.55 27.98 -9.71
N ARG A 223 -7.94 28.08 -8.44
CA ARG A 223 -6.98 28.15 -7.32
C ARG A 223 -6.29 26.81 -7.11
N VAL A 224 -4.97 26.78 -7.24
CA VAL A 224 -4.15 25.59 -6.95
C VAL A 224 -3.67 25.65 -5.51
N VAL A 225 -4.00 24.61 -4.74
CA VAL A 225 -3.57 24.43 -3.35
C VAL A 225 -2.66 23.21 -3.31
N ARG A 226 -1.39 23.45 -3.04
CA ARG A 226 -0.40 22.36 -2.84
C ARG A 226 -0.29 22.08 -1.37
N THR A 227 -0.47 20.82 -1.00
CA THR A 227 -0.24 20.37 0.37
C THR A 227 1.19 19.90 0.49
N SER A 228 1.97 20.55 1.34
CA SER A 228 3.30 20.07 1.72
C SER A 228 3.13 18.99 2.79
N LEU A 229 3.79 17.85 2.59
CA LEU A 229 3.97 16.81 3.58
C LEU A 229 5.39 16.97 4.14
N ASN A 230 5.50 17.44 5.37
CA ASN A 230 6.79 17.60 6.02
C ASN A 230 7.05 16.35 6.86
N PRO A 231 8.02 15.48 6.49
CA PRO A 231 8.37 14.33 7.31
C PRO A 231 8.74 14.77 8.73
N VAL A 232 8.25 14.04 9.71
CA VAL A 232 8.55 14.27 11.15
C VAL A 232 8.74 12.93 11.83
N ASP A 233 9.51 12.93 12.92
CA ASP A 233 9.51 11.84 13.89
C ASP A 233 8.64 12.25 15.08
N LEU A 234 7.49 11.59 15.22
CA LEU A 234 6.56 11.88 16.31
C LEU A 234 7.16 11.53 17.68
N ALA A 235 8.06 10.56 17.74
CA ALA A 235 8.75 10.22 18.99
C ALA A 235 9.61 11.38 19.46
N ASP A 236 10.30 12.08 18.56
CA ASP A 236 11.08 13.29 18.90
C ASP A 236 10.18 14.43 19.40
N LEU A 237 8.94 14.49 18.91
CA LEU A 237 7.92 15.44 19.33
C LEU A 237 7.21 15.04 20.63
N GLY A 238 7.57 13.92 21.24
CA GLY A 238 7.00 13.44 22.50
C GLY A 238 5.78 12.53 22.35
N TRP A 239 5.43 12.11 21.16
CA TRP A 239 4.30 11.22 20.89
C TRP A 239 4.73 9.75 20.88
N THR A 240 3.84 8.90 21.38
CA THR A 240 3.92 7.45 21.20
C THR A 240 2.66 6.98 20.53
N VAL A 241 2.80 6.12 19.53
CA VAL A 241 1.70 5.50 18.79
C VAL A 241 1.98 4.01 18.74
N GLY A 242 1.09 3.19 19.29
CA GLY A 242 1.17 1.72 19.20
C GLY A 242 0.72 1.24 17.83
N GLU A 243 1.41 0.24 17.33
CA GLU A 243 1.14 -0.42 16.05
C GLU A 243 0.53 -1.80 16.35
N PRO A 244 -0.66 -2.15 15.81
CA PRO A 244 -1.18 -3.51 15.91
C PRO A 244 -0.25 -4.51 15.25
N ALA A 245 -0.31 -5.77 15.64
CA ALA A 245 0.54 -6.82 15.07
C ALA A 245 0.42 -6.84 13.54
N GLY A 246 1.57 -6.78 12.85
CA GLY A 246 1.66 -6.78 11.38
C GLY A 246 1.36 -5.45 10.67
N PHE A 247 0.84 -4.45 11.38
CA PHE A 247 0.78 -3.10 10.83
C PHE A 247 2.12 -2.41 10.97
N ARG A 248 2.52 -1.67 9.94
CA ARG A 248 3.76 -0.90 9.91
C ARG A 248 3.46 0.55 9.54
N ARG A 249 4.23 1.45 10.08
CA ARG A 249 4.18 2.86 9.75
C ARG A 249 4.67 3.10 8.33
N ILE A 250 3.79 3.61 7.45
CA ILE A 250 4.09 3.89 6.04
C ILE A 250 4.13 5.39 5.74
N LEU A 251 3.59 6.22 6.64
CA LEU A 251 3.63 7.68 6.55
C LEU A 251 3.70 8.28 7.94
N GLU A 252 4.56 9.30 8.11
CA GLU A 252 4.65 10.10 9.33
C GLU A 252 5.05 11.52 8.95
N VAL A 253 4.07 12.43 9.00
CA VAL A 253 4.21 13.79 8.49
C VAL A 253 3.49 14.83 9.34
N GLN A 254 3.95 16.07 9.24
CA GLN A 254 3.20 17.25 9.65
C GLN A 254 2.72 17.99 8.41
N ARG A 255 1.45 18.39 8.40
CA ARG A 255 0.81 19.05 7.26
C ARG A 255 -0.27 20.04 7.69
N SER A 256 -0.64 20.94 6.80
CA SER A 256 -1.85 21.74 6.96
C SER A 256 -3.04 20.99 6.36
N MET A 257 -4.15 20.86 7.08
CA MET A 257 -5.34 20.17 6.64
C MET A 257 -6.62 20.88 7.11
N GLY A 258 -7.57 21.11 6.18
CA GLY A 258 -8.85 21.74 6.51
C GLY A 258 -8.73 23.16 7.09
N GLY A 259 -7.68 23.89 6.71
CA GLY A 259 -7.38 25.23 7.25
C GLY A 259 -6.69 25.22 8.62
N LYS A 260 -6.42 24.05 9.19
CA LYS A 260 -5.68 23.88 10.44
C LYS A 260 -4.20 23.66 10.12
N PRO A 261 -3.29 24.49 10.65
CA PRO A 261 -1.87 24.23 10.56
C PRO A 261 -1.48 23.10 11.53
N ASP A 262 -0.30 22.54 11.33
CA ASP A 262 0.38 21.66 12.29
C ASP A 262 -0.35 20.34 12.62
N VAL A 263 -1.19 19.84 11.73
CA VAL A 263 -1.79 18.51 11.86
C VAL A 263 -0.72 17.47 11.65
N LYS A 264 -0.52 16.60 12.63
CA LYS A 264 0.36 15.44 12.52
C LYS A 264 -0.46 14.28 12.01
N GLN A 265 0.07 13.58 11.01
CA GLN A 265 -0.58 12.42 10.42
C GLN A 265 0.38 11.23 10.44
N VAL A 266 -0.09 10.11 10.96
CA VAL A 266 0.54 8.79 10.82
C VAL A 266 -0.38 7.90 10.02
N MET A 267 0.19 7.08 9.14
CA MET A 267 -0.54 6.02 8.47
C MET A 267 0.15 4.69 8.75
N LEU A 268 -0.61 3.74 9.24
CA LEU A 268 -0.20 2.36 9.46
C LEU A 268 -0.85 1.50 8.37
N SER A 269 -0.16 0.45 7.91
CA SER A 269 -0.73 -0.53 6.97
C SER A 269 -0.15 -1.90 7.21
N ASP A 270 -0.97 -2.93 6.98
CA ASP A 270 -0.58 -4.34 6.94
C ASP A 270 -0.32 -4.86 5.51
N GLY A 271 -0.48 -3.96 4.52
CA GLY A 271 -0.35 -4.26 3.09
C GLY A 271 -1.69 -4.27 2.34
N LEU A 272 -2.82 -4.37 3.02
CA LEU A 272 -4.19 -4.25 2.47
C LEU A 272 -4.95 -3.13 3.18
N ALA A 273 -5.14 -3.28 4.48
CA ALA A 273 -5.80 -2.28 5.30
C ALA A 273 -4.88 -1.11 5.63
N ALA A 274 -5.47 0.08 5.78
CA ALA A 274 -4.77 1.26 6.25
C ALA A 274 -5.49 1.89 7.44
N ILE A 275 -4.71 2.34 8.43
CA ILE A 275 -5.17 3.09 9.60
C ILE A 275 -4.50 4.44 9.60
N SER A 276 -5.29 5.51 9.49
CA SER A 276 -4.83 6.89 9.55
C SER A 276 -5.09 7.49 10.93
N ILE A 277 -4.08 8.13 11.48
CA ILE A 277 -4.10 8.80 12.78
C ILE A 277 -3.84 10.28 12.53
N PHE A 278 -4.72 11.14 13.01
CA PHE A 278 -4.57 12.59 12.95
C PHE A 278 -4.50 13.15 14.37
N ILE A 279 -3.48 13.96 14.63
CA ILE A 279 -3.28 14.65 15.89
C ILE A 279 -3.35 16.16 15.60
N GLU A 280 -4.37 16.81 16.11
CA GLU A 280 -4.67 18.22 15.86
C GLU A 280 -4.63 19.03 17.16
N PRO A 281 -4.11 20.26 17.18
CA PRO A 281 -4.25 21.14 18.34
C PRO A 281 -5.75 21.34 18.68
N TYR A 282 -6.12 21.17 19.94
CA TYR A 282 -7.46 21.40 20.46
C TYR A 282 -7.55 22.81 21.02
N GLY A 283 -8.21 23.73 20.32
CA GLY A 283 -8.32 25.14 20.72
C GLY A 283 -9.74 25.70 20.55
N ASN A 284 -9.99 26.81 21.24
CA ASN A 284 -11.26 27.55 21.15
C ASN A 284 -11.47 28.05 19.71
N GLY A 285 -12.46 27.49 19.01
CA GLY A 285 -12.79 27.81 17.62
C GLY A 285 -12.65 26.64 16.63
N ASN A 286 -11.96 25.57 16.98
CA ASN A 286 -11.93 24.36 16.18
C ASN A 286 -13.23 23.55 16.40
N LYS A 287 -14.06 23.45 15.38
CA LYS A 287 -15.20 22.53 15.38
C LYS A 287 -14.64 21.10 15.23
N HIS A 288 -14.41 20.44 16.35
CA HIS A 288 -14.19 18.99 16.33
C HIS A 288 -15.54 18.29 16.25
N PRO A 289 -15.64 17.14 15.58
CA PRO A 289 -16.84 16.34 15.65
C PRO A 289 -17.19 16.10 17.12
N GLN A 290 -18.43 16.37 17.50
CA GLN A 290 -18.90 16.16 18.89
C GLN A 290 -18.93 14.66 19.27
N GLN A 291 -18.69 13.78 18.31
CA GLN A 291 -18.74 12.35 18.48
C GLN A 291 -17.41 11.87 19.08
N THR A 292 -17.38 11.82 20.41
CA THR A 292 -16.40 11.03 21.16
C THR A 292 -16.88 9.58 21.15
N GLY A 293 -16.07 8.68 20.61
CA GLY A 293 -16.39 7.25 20.55
C GLY A 293 -16.40 6.69 19.13
N PRO A 294 -16.68 5.41 19.00
CA PRO A 294 -16.62 4.73 17.71
C PRO A 294 -17.80 5.13 16.80
N GLY A 295 -17.46 5.38 15.53
CA GLY A 295 -18.40 5.50 14.43
C GLY A 295 -17.96 4.58 13.31
N ALA A 296 -18.88 4.10 12.49
CA ALA A 296 -18.58 3.22 11.37
C ALA A 296 -19.26 3.69 10.09
N ARG A 297 -18.56 3.50 8.97
CA ARG A 297 -19.11 3.62 7.64
C ARG A 297 -18.46 2.55 6.75
N GLY A 298 -19.20 1.42 6.53
CA GLY A 298 -18.69 0.23 5.89
C GLY A 298 -17.52 -0.38 6.66
N ALA A 299 -16.43 -0.70 5.97
CA ALA A 299 -15.21 -1.20 6.58
C ALA A 299 -14.44 -0.12 7.36
N VAL A 300 -14.70 1.17 7.10
CA VAL A 300 -14.02 2.27 7.77
C VAL A 300 -14.64 2.53 9.14
N ASN A 301 -13.89 2.27 10.18
CA ASN A 301 -14.21 2.64 11.56
C ASN A 301 -13.46 3.91 11.96
N VAL A 302 -14.06 4.73 12.83
CA VAL A 302 -13.48 5.98 13.31
C VAL A 302 -13.64 6.11 14.80
N VAL A 303 -12.59 6.56 15.49
CA VAL A 303 -12.58 6.92 16.90
C VAL A 303 -12.00 8.31 17.06
N GLY A 304 -12.74 9.19 17.73
CA GLY A 304 -12.27 10.51 18.12
C GLY A 304 -12.13 10.60 19.64
N ARG A 305 -11.03 11.18 20.12
CA ARG A 305 -10.84 11.47 21.54
C ARG A 305 -9.98 12.68 21.80
N ARG A 306 -10.16 13.28 22.96
CA ARG A 306 -9.28 14.34 23.45
C ARG A 306 -8.11 13.76 24.27
N LEU A 307 -6.91 14.29 24.07
CA LEU A 307 -5.74 14.02 24.90
C LEU A 307 -5.04 15.35 25.22
N GLY A 308 -5.24 15.86 26.45
CA GLY A 308 -4.71 17.17 26.84
C GLY A 308 -5.21 18.29 25.92
N ASP A 309 -4.26 19.00 25.31
CA ASP A 309 -4.53 20.10 24.37
C ASP A 309 -4.61 19.65 22.91
N TYR A 310 -4.86 18.35 22.68
CA TYR A 310 -4.95 17.79 21.34
C TYR A 310 -6.26 17.03 21.15
N TRP A 311 -6.74 17.02 19.92
CA TRP A 311 -7.77 16.13 19.43
C TRP A 311 -7.14 15.06 18.57
N ILE A 312 -7.46 13.82 18.85
CA ILE A 312 -6.96 12.65 18.12
C ILE A 312 -8.11 12.02 17.38
N THR A 313 -7.92 11.80 16.07
CA THR A 313 -8.81 11.02 15.23
C THR A 313 -8.07 9.83 14.67
N VAL A 314 -8.57 8.63 14.92
CA VAL A 314 -8.08 7.38 14.34
C VAL A 314 -9.17 6.81 13.46
N LEU A 315 -8.86 6.54 12.21
CA LEU A 315 -9.80 5.94 11.27
C LEU A 315 -9.10 4.98 10.32
N GLY A 316 -9.80 3.93 9.89
CA GLY A 316 -9.22 2.97 8.95
C GLY A 316 -10.11 1.79 8.66
N GLU A 317 -9.70 1.00 7.69
CA GLU A 317 -10.36 -0.24 7.25
C GLU A 317 -9.91 -1.42 8.12
N ALA A 318 -10.21 -1.32 9.42
CA ALA A 318 -9.92 -2.35 10.40
C ALA A 318 -11.10 -2.47 11.39
N PRO A 319 -11.29 -3.60 12.06
CA PRO A 319 -12.35 -3.79 13.06
C PRO A 319 -12.35 -2.69 14.12
N THR A 320 -13.53 -2.34 14.64
CA THR A 320 -13.69 -1.29 15.66
C THR A 320 -12.76 -1.48 16.85
N GLY A 321 -12.55 -2.73 17.28
CA GLY A 321 -11.63 -3.07 18.39
C GLY A 321 -10.20 -2.62 18.11
N THR A 322 -9.70 -2.86 16.92
CA THR A 322 -8.35 -2.47 16.48
C THR A 322 -8.20 -0.95 16.41
N ILE A 323 -9.18 -0.25 15.83
CA ILE A 323 -9.18 1.23 15.80
C ILE A 323 -9.20 1.81 17.22
N GLN A 324 -10.00 1.22 18.13
CA GLN A 324 -10.04 1.62 19.53
C GLN A 324 -8.72 1.34 20.25
N GLN A 325 -8.11 0.18 20.01
CA GLN A 325 -6.80 -0.18 20.55
C GLN A 325 -5.72 0.83 20.13
N VAL A 326 -5.65 1.15 18.83
CA VAL A 326 -4.71 2.18 18.32
C VAL A 326 -4.99 3.51 18.97
N ALA A 327 -6.25 3.96 19.03
CA ALA A 327 -6.60 5.22 19.67
C ALA A 327 -6.16 5.26 21.15
N ASN A 328 -6.33 4.18 21.89
CA ASN A 328 -5.96 4.08 23.31
C ASN A 328 -4.44 4.02 23.53
N SER A 329 -3.68 3.50 22.57
CA SER A 329 -2.23 3.39 22.65
C SER A 329 -1.51 4.75 22.52
N ILE A 330 -2.20 5.77 22.00
CA ILE A 330 -1.58 7.07 21.74
C ILE A 330 -1.39 7.82 23.06
N SER A 331 -0.15 8.22 23.32
CA SER A 331 0.22 9.03 24.49
C SER A 331 1.13 10.19 24.09
N TYR A 332 1.18 11.20 24.96
CA TYR A 332 1.98 12.38 24.77
C TYR A 332 2.77 12.70 26.05
N ALA A 333 4.08 12.79 25.94
CA ALA A 333 4.98 13.25 26.98
C ALA A 333 5.93 14.31 26.39
N PRO A 334 5.76 15.60 26.77
CA PRO A 334 6.65 16.65 26.28
C PRO A 334 8.12 16.34 26.54
N ALA A 335 9.02 16.75 25.64
CA ALA A 335 10.45 16.45 25.71
C ALA A 335 11.11 16.87 27.04
N ALA A 336 10.57 17.87 27.74
CA ALA A 336 11.03 18.28 29.07
C ALA A 336 10.77 17.24 30.18
N ALA A 337 9.78 16.36 30.02
CA ALA A 337 9.44 15.32 30.99
C ALA A 337 10.28 14.03 30.86
N ARG A 338 11.07 13.88 29.79
CA ARG A 338 11.91 12.70 29.54
C ARG A 338 13.31 12.77 30.16
N ARG A 339 13.65 13.85 30.88
CA ARG A 339 15.01 14.07 31.49
C ARG A 339 15.08 13.70 32.96
N HIS A 340 14.17 12.86 33.46
CA HIS A 340 14.23 12.38 34.86
C HIS A 340 14.16 10.87 34.96
#